data_1828ab96c4f6dd6922664996a52c31e4
#
_entry.id   1828ab96c4f6dd6922664996a52c31e4
#
_cell.length_a   1.000
_cell.length_b   1.000
_cell.length_c   1.000
_cell.angle_alpha   90.00
_cell.angle_beta   90.00
_cell.angle_gamma   90.00
#
_symmetry.space_group_name_H-M   'P 1'
#
loop_
_entity.id
_entity.type
_entity.pdbx_description
1 polymer ?
#
loop_
_entity_poly.entity_id
_entity_poly.type
_entity_poly.pdbx_seq_one_letter_code
_entity_poly.pdbx_strand_id
1 'polypeptide(L)'
;MAFNHKHLIDITEYSEEDIKLILETAKAFSEVNERAIKKVPTLKGKTIVNMFNEPSTRTRSSFELAEKRLSADSLNFGGSSTSTVKGESLVDTVETLNAYKIDCIVVRDKHAGAPYIVTQNSPASVICAGDGKHNHPTQALLDLYTIWEHKGDFHGLKAVSYTHLRAHE
;
A
#
# COMPACT_ATOMS: atom_id res chain seq x y z
N MET A 1 -13.55 -8.97 16.19
CA MET A 1 -13.56 -9.88 15.01
C MET A 1 -12.14 -10.03 14.51
N ALA A 2 -11.77 -11.18 13.95
CA ALA A 2 -10.43 -11.34 13.35
C ALA A 2 -10.45 -10.70 11.98
N PHE A 3 -9.45 -9.90 11.66
CA PHE A 3 -9.23 -9.34 10.32
C PHE A 3 -8.77 -10.47 9.38
N ASN A 4 -9.55 -10.80 8.39
CA ASN A 4 -9.36 -12.00 7.56
C ASN A 4 -8.83 -11.72 6.14
N HIS A 5 -8.53 -10.48 5.82
CA HIS A 5 -8.03 -10.13 4.50
C HIS A 5 -6.51 -10.32 4.41
N LYS A 6 -6.08 -11.12 3.44
CA LYS A 6 -4.65 -11.36 3.16
C LYS A 6 -4.04 -10.25 2.31
N HIS A 7 -4.81 -9.67 1.40
CA HIS A 7 -4.36 -8.69 0.43
C HIS A 7 -5.19 -7.41 0.56
N LEU A 8 -4.66 -6.27 0.16
CA LEU A 8 -5.39 -5.01 0.01
C LEU A 8 -5.31 -4.57 -1.45
N ILE A 9 -6.23 -5.06 -2.29
CA ILE A 9 -6.28 -4.79 -3.73
C ILE A 9 -7.38 -3.78 -4.04
N ASP A 10 -8.57 -4.00 -3.50
CA ASP A 10 -9.73 -3.13 -3.68
C ASP A 10 -10.40 -2.88 -2.33
N ILE A 11 -10.79 -1.63 -2.06
CA ILE A 11 -11.46 -1.26 -0.82
C ILE A 11 -12.91 -1.77 -0.77
N THR A 12 -13.51 -2.06 -1.91
CA THR A 12 -14.89 -2.56 -2.01
C THR A 12 -15.07 -3.98 -1.46
N GLU A 13 -13.97 -4.70 -1.26
CA GLU A 13 -13.96 -6.03 -0.65
C GLU A 13 -14.03 -5.99 0.89
N TYR A 14 -13.98 -4.81 1.50
CA TYR A 14 -13.89 -4.60 2.94
C TYR A 14 -15.23 -4.15 3.50
N SER A 15 -15.62 -4.73 4.62
CA SER A 15 -16.78 -4.26 5.38
C SER A 15 -16.51 -2.91 6.06
N GLU A 16 -17.56 -2.25 6.51
CA GLU A 16 -17.43 -1.02 7.30
C GLU A 16 -16.59 -1.24 8.56
N GLU A 17 -16.78 -2.40 9.22
CA GLU A 17 -16.04 -2.80 10.41
C GLU A 17 -14.56 -3.01 10.13
N ASP A 18 -14.22 -3.60 8.97
CA ASP A 18 -12.81 -3.78 8.56
C ASP A 18 -12.13 -2.43 8.31
N ILE A 19 -12.82 -1.53 7.61
CA ILE A 19 -12.31 -0.18 7.35
C ILE A 19 -12.12 0.56 8.69
N LYS A 20 -13.10 0.51 9.58
CA LYS A 20 -13.02 1.13 10.89
C LYS A 20 -11.83 0.60 11.70
N LEU A 21 -11.63 -0.71 11.71
CA LEU A 21 -10.48 -1.35 12.37
C LEU A 21 -9.14 -0.85 11.80
N ILE A 22 -9.05 -0.70 10.47
CA ILE A 22 -7.85 -0.14 9.83
C ILE A 22 -7.61 1.30 10.28
N LEU A 23 -8.67 2.14 10.29
CA LEU A 23 -8.54 3.56 10.70
C LEU A 23 -8.18 3.70 12.18
N GLU A 24 -8.78 2.91 13.06
CA GLU A 24 -8.46 2.88 14.50
C GLU A 24 -7.00 2.42 14.73
N THR A 25 -6.55 1.42 13.98
CA THR A 25 -5.17 0.94 14.01
C THR A 25 -4.21 2.03 13.54
N ALA A 26 -4.54 2.72 12.43
CA ALA A 26 -3.75 3.83 11.93
C ALA A 26 -3.64 4.97 12.94
N LYS A 27 -4.74 5.29 13.66
CA LYS A 27 -4.75 6.28 14.73
C LYS A 27 -3.81 5.89 15.86
N ALA A 28 -3.83 4.63 16.30
CA ALA A 28 -2.92 4.16 17.33
C ALA A 28 -1.44 4.26 16.89
N PHE A 29 -1.15 4.00 15.59
CA PHE A 29 0.20 4.16 15.06
C PHE A 29 0.61 5.61 14.82
N SER A 30 -0.31 6.56 14.70
CA SER A 30 0.02 7.99 14.55
C SER A 30 0.80 8.51 15.75
N GLU A 31 0.54 8.01 16.96
CA GLU A 31 1.26 8.35 18.17
C GLU A 31 2.76 8.00 18.11
N VAL A 32 3.14 7.02 17.30
CA VAL A 32 4.56 6.66 17.08
C VAL A 32 5.34 7.82 16.48
N ASN A 33 4.67 8.66 15.69
CA ASN A 33 5.27 9.82 15.03
C ASN A 33 5.69 10.93 16.00
N GLU A 34 5.03 10.98 17.16
CA GLU A 34 5.27 11.99 18.19
C GLU A 34 6.33 11.54 19.22
N ARG A 35 6.76 10.28 19.19
CA ARG A 35 7.76 9.75 20.11
C ARG A 35 9.16 10.25 19.77
N ALA A 36 10.02 10.37 20.78
CA ALA A 36 11.45 10.63 20.58
C ALA A 36 12.11 9.54 19.69
N ILE A 37 11.74 8.26 19.91
CA ILE A 37 12.13 7.14 19.06
C ILE A 37 10.90 6.73 18.24
N LYS A 38 10.88 7.15 16.98
CA LYS A 38 9.78 6.90 16.04
C LYS A 38 9.87 5.51 15.43
N LYS A 39 10.00 4.48 16.26
CA LYS A 39 10.17 3.09 15.84
C LYS A 39 9.50 2.13 16.81
N VAL A 40 8.80 1.12 16.25
CA VAL A 40 8.16 0.02 17.00
C VAL A 40 8.48 -1.31 16.33
N PRO A 41 8.57 -2.44 17.06
CA PRO A 41 9.02 -3.72 16.52
C PRO A 41 7.89 -4.55 15.88
N THR A 42 6.78 -3.92 15.46
CA THR A 42 5.56 -4.63 15.02
C THR A 42 5.82 -5.55 13.82
N LEU A 43 6.67 -5.12 12.87
CA LEU A 43 7.03 -5.91 11.68
C LEU A 43 8.50 -6.38 11.69
N LYS A 44 9.11 -6.49 12.88
CA LYS A 44 10.49 -6.97 13.01
C LYS A 44 10.63 -8.38 12.43
N GLY A 45 11.60 -8.57 11.53
CA GLY A 45 11.85 -9.82 10.83
C GLY A 45 10.89 -10.09 9.67
N LYS A 46 10.07 -9.12 9.28
CA LYS A 46 9.25 -9.15 8.07
C LYS A 46 9.96 -8.42 6.94
N THR A 47 9.98 -9.03 5.77
CA THR A 47 10.55 -8.44 4.55
C THR A 47 9.44 -7.94 3.64
N ILE A 48 9.49 -6.65 3.31
CA ILE A 48 8.52 -5.99 2.44
C ILE A 48 9.22 -5.49 1.19
N VAL A 49 8.63 -5.77 0.03
CA VAL A 49 9.12 -5.30 -1.26
C VAL A 49 8.22 -4.20 -1.80
N ASN A 50 8.80 -3.03 -2.05
CA ASN A 50 8.15 -1.94 -2.77
C ASN A 50 8.41 -2.11 -4.27
N MET A 51 7.47 -2.69 -5.00
CA MET A 51 7.54 -2.88 -6.44
C MET A 51 6.81 -1.74 -7.16
N PHE A 52 7.56 -0.73 -7.59
CA PHE A 52 7.03 0.48 -8.21
C PHE A 52 7.47 0.56 -9.68
N ASN A 53 6.64 0.05 -10.57
CA ASN A 53 6.83 0.10 -12.03
C ASN A 53 6.39 1.43 -12.64
N GLU A 54 5.66 2.25 -11.88
CA GLU A 54 5.31 3.63 -12.21
C GLU A 54 6.01 4.59 -11.26
N PRO A 55 6.64 5.68 -11.74
CA PRO A 55 7.27 6.67 -10.86
C PRO A 55 6.28 7.27 -9.87
N SER A 56 6.61 7.22 -8.59
CA SER A 56 5.84 7.85 -7.52
C SER A 56 6.72 8.09 -6.30
N THR A 57 7.23 9.30 -6.17
CA THR A 57 8.12 9.65 -5.05
C THR A 57 7.37 9.65 -3.73
N ARG A 58 6.22 10.33 -3.66
CA ARG A 58 5.44 10.47 -2.43
C ARG A 58 4.98 9.11 -1.89
N THR A 59 4.31 8.32 -2.72
CA THR A 59 3.75 7.03 -2.28
C THR A 59 4.86 6.08 -1.84
N ARG A 60 5.92 5.94 -2.64
CA ARG A 60 7.06 5.07 -2.29
C ARG A 60 7.70 5.49 -0.97
N SER A 61 8.00 6.78 -0.80
CA SER A 61 8.61 7.28 0.43
C SER A 61 7.71 7.09 1.67
N SER A 62 6.38 7.19 1.50
CA SER A 62 5.43 6.95 2.59
C SER A 62 5.46 5.50 3.05
N PHE A 63 5.45 4.53 2.12
CA PHE A 63 5.57 3.10 2.46
C PHE A 63 6.92 2.80 3.11
N GLU A 64 8.02 3.24 2.49
CA GLU A 64 9.38 3.03 3.02
C GLU A 64 9.54 3.58 4.45
N LEU A 65 8.99 4.76 4.72
CA LEU A 65 9.05 5.35 6.04
C LEU A 65 8.21 4.57 7.05
N ALA A 66 7.00 4.14 6.68
CA ALA A 66 6.13 3.33 7.52
C ALA A 66 6.79 1.98 7.87
N GLU A 67 7.35 1.29 6.88
CA GLU A 67 8.08 0.03 7.05
C GLU A 67 9.25 0.18 8.02
N LYS A 68 10.07 1.20 7.84
CA LYS A 68 11.20 1.51 8.73
C LYS A 68 10.74 1.81 10.16
N ARG A 69 9.61 2.53 10.34
CA ARG A 69 9.05 2.81 11.65
C ARG A 69 8.46 1.59 12.32
N LEU A 70 7.94 0.65 11.53
CA LEU A 70 7.43 -0.64 12.03
C LEU A 70 8.52 -1.72 12.17
N SER A 71 9.80 -1.39 11.85
CA SER A 71 10.97 -2.28 11.93
C SER A 71 10.96 -3.42 10.91
N ALA A 72 10.32 -3.24 9.76
CA ALA A 72 10.44 -4.18 8.65
C ALA A 72 11.75 -3.98 7.89
N ASP A 73 12.19 -5.04 7.21
CA ASP A 73 13.24 -4.99 6.19
C ASP A 73 12.61 -4.59 4.87
N SER A 74 13.01 -3.43 4.32
CA SER A 74 12.44 -2.85 3.11
C SER A 74 13.35 -3.03 1.92
N LEU A 75 12.81 -3.58 0.83
CA LEU A 75 13.47 -3.68 -0.46
C LEU A 75 12.72 -2.83 -1.49
N ASN A 76 13.43 -2.01 -2.25
CA ASN A 76 12.84 -1.23 -3.33
C ASN A 76 13.17 -1.85 -4.68
N PHE A 77 12.12 -2.11 -5.44
CA PHE A 77 12.18 -2.70 -6.77
C PHE A 77 11.38 -1.83 -7.75
N GLY A 78 11.91 -1.61 -8.94
CA GLY A 78 11.21 -0.79 -9.95
C GLY A 78 11.95 0.47 -10.35
N GLY A 79 11.45 1.15 -11.36
CA GLY A 79 12.05 2.32 -11.98
C GLY A 79 12.89 1.99 -13.22
N SER A 80 13.57 2.98 -13.78
CA SER A 80 14.33 2.88 -15.05
C SER A 80 15.54 1.93 -15.03
N SER A 81 15.84 1.34 -13.87
CA SER A 81 16.99 0.43 -13.68
C SER A 81 16.61 -1.04 -13.53
N THR A 82 15.33 -1.39 -13.65
CA THR A 82 14.85 -2.77 -13.42
C THR A 82 14.75 -3.62 -14.68
N SER A 83 14.65 -4.92 -14.45
CA SER A 83 14.56 -6.01 -15.43
C SER A 83 13.41 -5.85 -16.44
N THR A 84 12.37 -5.09 -16.13
CA THR A 84 11.32 -4.73 -17.10
C THR A 84 11.86 -3.97 -18.33
N VAL A 85 12.98 -3.27 -18.17
CA VAL A 85 13.73 -2.68 -19.31
C VAL A 85 14.40 -3.76 -20.16
N LYS A 86 14.61 -4.97 -19.61
CA LYS A 86 15.21 -6.13 -20.30
C LYS A 86 14.18 -7.10 -20.87
N GLY A 87 12.87 -6.78 -20.83
CA GLY A 87 11.80 -7.62 -21.41
C GLY A 87 11.29 -8.72 -20.48
N GLU A 88 11.64 -8.72 -19.18
CA GLU A 88 11.06 -9.64 -18.20
C GLU A 88 9.57 -9.33 -17.98
N SER A 89 8.76 -10.38 -17.83
CA SER A 89 7.34 -10.23 -17.49
C SER A 89 7.15 -9.87 -16.00
N LEU A 90 5.96 -9.36 -15.65
CA LEU A 90 5.59 -9.15 -14.27
C LEU A 90 5.65 -10.44 -13.45
N VAL A 91 5.27 -11.56 -14.05
CA VAL A 91 5.27 -12.89 -13.41
C VAL A 91 6.69 -13.34 -13.10
N ASP A 92 7.62 -13.25 -14.05
CA ASP A 92 9.03 -13.62 -13.85
C ASP A 92 9.66 -12.80 -12.72
N THR A 93 9.34 -11.48 -12.68
CA THR A 93 9.78 -10.60 -11.59
C THR A 93 9.26 -11.07 -10.24
N VAL A 94 7.97 -11.41 -10.15
CA VAL A 94 7.34 -11.87 -8.91
C VAL A 94 7.92 -13.22 -8.47
N GLU A 95 8.15 -14.17 -9.39
CA GLU A 95 8.79 -15.44 -9.08
C GLU A 95 10.20 -15.25 -8.52
N THR A 96 10.96 -14.32 -9.09
CA THR A 96 12.29 -13.95 -8.55
C THR A 96 12.20 -13.40 -7.13
N LEU A 97 11.22 -12.52 -6.86
CA LEU A 97 10.99 -11.96 -5.53
C LEU A 97 10.56 -13.04 -4.52
N ASN A 98 9.76 -14.01 -4.93
CA ASN A 98 9.34 -15.13 -4.08
C ASN A 98 10.53 -15.97 -3.57
N ALA A 99 11.60 -16.07 -4.36
CA ALA A 99 12.83 -16.77 -3.94
C ALA A 99 13.48 -16.13 -2.71
N TYR A 100 13.27 -14.84 -2.46
CA TYR A 100 13.74 -14.15 -1.26
C TYR A 100 12.87 -14.38 -0.02
N LYS A 101 11.78 -15.18 -0.13
CA LYS A 101 10.83 -15.48 0.97
C LYS A 101 10.28 -14.23 1.63
N ILE A 102 9.82 -13.31 0.81
CA ILE A 102 9.23 -12.04 1.24
C ILE A 102 7.85 -12.24 1.88
N ASP A 103 7.47 -11.35 2.80
CA ASP A 103 6.20 -11.40 3.53
C ASP A 103 5.11 -10.54 2.86
N CYS A 104 5.51 -9.42 2.25
CA CYS A 104 4.56 -8.50 1.62
C CYS A 104 5.17 -7.84 0.37
N ILE A 105 4.32 -7.58 -0.62
CA ILE A 105 4.64 -6.80 -1.82
C ILE A 105 3.70 -5.60 -1.90
N VAL A 106 4.26 -4.41 -1.91
CA VAL A 106 3.54 -3.17 -2.23
C VAL A 106 3.70 -2.92 -3.73
N VAL A 107 2.59 -2.96 -4.47
CA VAL A 107 2.60 -2.90 -5.94
C VAL A 107 2.05 -1.57 -6.42
N ARG A 108 2.82 -0.87 -7.23
CA ARG A 108 2.34 0.24 -8.03
C ARG A 108 2.70 0.01 -9.50
N ASP A 109 1.69 -0.01 -10.36
CA ASP A 109 1.86 -0.25 -11.80
C ASP A 109 0.95 0.66 -12.62
N LYS A 110 1.33 0.95 -13.86
CA LYS A 110 0.50 1.70 -14.81
C LYS A 110 -0.65 0.89 -15.40
N HIS A 111 -0.56 -0.44 -15.31
CA HIS A 111 -1.55 -1.35 -15.88
C HIS A 111 -2.57 -1.75 -14.80
N ALA A 112 -3.86 -1.53 -15.12
CA ALA A 112 -4.97 -1.97 -14.28
C ALA A 112 -4.93 -3.49 -14.07
N GLY A 113 -5.16 -3.94 -12.84
CA GLY A 113 -5.15 -5.36 -12.48
C GLY A 113 -3.77 -5.96 -12.22
N ALA A 114 -2.66 -5.24 -12.41
CA ALA A 114 -1.33 -5.75 -12.11
C ALA A 114 -1.19 -6.28 -10.66
N PRO A 115 -1.69 -5.60 -9.61
CA PRO A 115 -1.64 -6.13 -8.25
C PRO A 115 -2.39 -7.48 -8.11
N TYR A 116 -3.50 -7.65 -8.83
CA TYR A 116 -4.23 -8.92 -8.83
C TYR A 116 -3.40 -10.06 -9.44
N ILE A 117 -2.70 -9.80 -10.56
CA ILE A 117 -1.78 -10.79 -11.14
C ILE A 117 -0.70 -11.19 -10.12
N VAL A 118 -0.18 -10.24 -9.35
CA VAL A 118 0.80 -10.53 -8.29
C VAL A 118 0.22 -11.45 -7.21
N THR A 119 -1.05 -11.27 -6.81
CA THR A 119 -1.69 -12.17 -5.81
C THR A 119 -1.78 -13.61 -6.29
N GLN A 120 -1.93 -13.82 -7.59
CA GLN A 120 -2.04 -15.17 -8.17
C GLN A 120 -0.68 -15.88 -8.29
N ASN A 121 0.43 -15.13 -8.25
CA ASN A 121 1.77 -15.65 -8.48
C ASN A 121 2.69 -15.52 -7.25
N SER A 122 2.18 -15.02 -6.10
CA SER A 122 2.97 -14.88 -4.88
C SER A 122 2.24 -15.39 -3.64
N PRO A 123 2.92 -16.11 -2.74
CA PRO A 123 2.38 -16.47 -1.43
C PRO A 123 2.36 -15.26 -0.47
N ALA A 124 3.07 -14.18 -0.75
CA ALA A 124 3.14 -12.98 0.07
C ALA A 124 1.81 -12.22 0.12
N SER A 125 1.61 -11.39 1.13
CA SER A 125 0.52 -10.41 1.13
C SER A 125 0.78 -9.33 0.07
N VAL A 126 -0.27 -8.83 -0.58
CA VAL A 126 -0.15 -7.81 -1.63
C VAL A 126 -0.95 -6.59 -1.26
N ILE A 127 -0.33 -5.42 -1.38
CA ILE A 127 -0.96 -4.11 -1.17
C ILE A 127 -0.89 -3.33 -2.49
N CYS A 128 -2.05 -2.92 -3.00
CA CYS A 128 -2.13 -2.03 -4.16
C CYS A 128 -1.84 -0.58 -3.75
N ALA A 129 -0.78 -0.02 -4.31
CA ALA A 129 -0.38 1.39 -4.14
C ALA A 129 -0.68 2.23 -5.39
N GLY A 130 -1.65 1.79 -6.19
CA GLY A 130 -2.11 2.37 -7.43
C GLY A 130 -1.84 1.49 -8.65
N ASP A 131 -2.87 1.26 -9.47
CA ASP A 131 -2.81 0.48 -10.68
C ASP A 131 -3.44 1.23 -11.88
N GLY A 132 -2.75 2.23 -12.33
CA GLY A 132 -3.17 3.05 -13.48
C GLY A 132 -4.40 3.90 -13.17
N LYS A 133 -5.47 3.71 -13.96
CA LYS A 133 -6.74 4.44 -13.82
C LYS A 133 -7.81 3.66 -13.05
N HIS A 134 -7.44 2.55 -12.44
CA HIS A 134 -8.39 1.61 -11.85
C HIS A 134 -8.53 1.86 -10.34
N ASN A 135 -7.51 1.57 -9.53
CA ASN A 135 -7.67 1.52 -8.08
C ASN A 135 -6.45 2.06 -7.31
N HIS A 136 -6.71 2.65 -6.13
CA HIS A 136 -5.69 3.05 -5.18
C HIS A 136 -6.23 2.97 -3.75
N PRO A 137 -6.44 1.76 -3.20
CA PRO A 137 -7.13 1.54 -1.94
C PRO A 137 -6.46 2.22 -0.76
N THR A 138 -5.13 2.29 -0.73
CA THR A 138 -4.42 2.97 0.35
C THR A 138 -4.61 4.49 0.31
N GLN A 139 -4.83 5.10 -0.86
CA GLN A 139 -5.20 6.52 -0.95
C GLN A 139 -6.62 6.73 -0.44
N ALA A 140 -7.57 5.86 -0.81
CA ALA A 140 -8.94 5.94 -0.29
C ALA A 140 -8.98 5.83 1.24
N LEU A 141 -8.21 4.91 1.84
CA LEU A 141 -8.08 4.78 3.29
C LEU A 141 -7.47 6.03 3.94
N LEU A 142 -6.48 6.65 3.29
CA LEU A 142 -5.84 7.89 3.76
C LEU A 142 -6.83 9.06 3.73
N ASP A 143 -7.62 9.17 2.68
CA ASP A 143 -8.66 10.19 2.55
C ASP A 143 -9.76 9.97 3.61
N LEU A 144 -10.21 8.72 3.80
CA LEU A 144 -11.15 8.36 4.85
C LEU A 144 -10.61 8.68 6.24
N TYR A 145 -9.33 8.37 6.52
CA TYR A 145 -8.71 8.71 7.80
C TYR A 145 -8.76 10.23 8.05
N THR A 146 -8.40 11.02 7.05
CA THR A 146 -8.42 12.49 7.15
C THR A 146 -9.84 13.02 7.40
N ILE A 147 -10.84 12.50 6.69
CA ILE A 147 -12.25 12.88 6.89
C ILE A 147 -12.69 12.51 8.31
N TRP A 148 -12.40 11.30 8.76
CA TRP A 148 -12.75 10.82 10.09
C TRP A 148 -12.12 11.65 11.20
N GLU A 149 -10.84 12.02 11.05
CA GLU A 149 -10.13 12.86 12.02
C GLU A 149 -10.75 14.25 12.17
N HIS A 150 -11.26 14.83 11.06
CA HIS A 150 -11.82 16.18 11.06
C HIS A 150 -13.33 16.22 11.29
N LYS A 151 -14.07 15.18 10.95
CA LYS A 151 -15.53 15.15 10.99
C LYS A 151 -16.10 14.22 12.06
N GLY A 152 -15.32 13.23 12.51
CA GLY A 152 -15.72 12.24 13.51
C GLY A 152 -16.62 11.11 12.97
N ASP A 153 -17.38 11.36 11.91
CA ASP A 153 -18.31 10.42 11.30
C ASP A 153 -18.40 10.64 9.79
N PHE A 154 -18.90 9.64 9.08
CA PHE A 154 -19.09 9.65 7.62
C PHE A 154 -20.56 9.84 7.20
N HIS A 155 -21.50 9.69 8.12
CA HIS A 155 -22.91 9.74 7.82
C HIS A 155 -23.35 11.09 7.22
N GLY A 156 -24.08 11.03 6.11
CA GLY A 156 -24.61 12.21 5.43
C GLY A 156 -23.59 13.10 4.74
N LEU A 157 -22.31 12.72 4.72
CA LEU A 157 -21.28 13.47 4.03
C LEU A 157 -21.43 13.31 2.51
N LYS A 158 -21.27 14.44 1.81
CA LYS A 158 -21.17 14.47 0.34
C LYS A 158 -19.72 14.77 -0.02
N ALA A 159 -19.05 13.81 -0.66
CA ALA A 159 -17.69 13.95 -1.16
C ALA A 159 -17.70 14.06 -2.68
N VAL A 160 -16.82 14.90 -3.22
CA VAL A 160 -16.59 15.02 -4.67
C VAL A 160 -15.12 14.71 -4.93
N SER A 161 -14.87 13.77 -5.83
CA SER A 161 -13.52 13.44 -6.30
C SER A 161 -13.33 13.94 -7.74
N TYR A 162 -12.32 14.76 -7.95
CA TYR A 162 -11.95 15.28 -9.27
C TYR A 162 -10.78 14.47 -9.85
N THR A 163 -11.10 13.42 -10.58
CA THR A 163 -10.08 12.49 -11.12
C THR A 163 -9.33 13.05 -12.35
N HIS A 164 -9.86 14.11 -12.99
CA HIS A 164 -9.28 14.75 -14.17
C HIS A 164 -8.43 15.99 -13.86
N LEU A 165 -8.47 16.49 -12.65
CA LEU A 165 -7.64 17.60 -12.20
C LEU A 165 -6.37 17.03 -11.55
N ARG A 166 -5.27 17.04 -12.30
CA ARG A 166 -3.96 16.91 -11.66
C ARG A 166 -3.64 18.23 -10.98
N ALA A 167 -3.24 18.19 -9.72
CA ALA A 167 -2.57 19.32 -9.12
C ALA A 167 -1.32 19.59 -9.96
N HIS A 168 -1.30 20.69 -10.70
CA HIS A 168 -0.08 21.18 -11.31
C HIS A 168 0.78 21.71 -10.18
N GLU A 169 1.88 21.04 -9.92
CA GLU A 169 2.99 21.55 -9.13
C GLU A 169 3.76 22.56 -9.97
#